data_5e41beffab7066ccce920820493151e0
#
_entry.id   5e41beffab7066ccce920820493151e0
#
_cell.length_a   1.000
_cell.length_b   1.000
_cell.length_c   1.000
_cell.angle_alpha   90.00
_cell.angle_beta   90.00
_cell.angle_gamma   90.00
#
_symmetry.space_group_name_H-M   'P 1'
#
loop_
_entity.id
_entity.type
_entity.pdbx_description
1 polymer ?
#
loop_
_entity_poly.entity_id
_entity_poly.type
_entity_poly.pdbx_seq_one_letter_code
_entity_poly.pdbx_strand_id
1 'polypeptide(L)'
;MKDILSVLSTEEITALSLCSLYQNNGYVKYRMSKFEEYDLYVRNKDFLVSENVITFTDTDGKLMALKPDVTLSIIKNSKDQPESKMKVYYNENVYRVSKGTKSFKEIRQAGLECLGKITDTEIIEVLTLASKSLEEISNNYALEISHLGIVKGVLEHFGVSISGCSQIIKFLGEKNSQGVVDVCKQENLDDKDTSLIEKLVTVYGEPKKVLKEIEPLRLNQKISKDIDQLSMVLKGLGGDKNVHVDFSVVNDMKYYNGFAFKGFIEGIPSGILSGGQYDSLMKKMGKNSQAIGFAVYLDELGKQSAN
;
A
#
# COMPACT_ATOMS: atom_id res chain seq x y z
N MET A 1 -24.34 32.86 3.03
CA MET A 1 -23.98 31.50 3.45
C MET A 1 -22.97 31.66 4.57
N LYS A 2 -23.30 31.24 5.78
CA LYS A 2 -22.28 31.15 6.85
C LYS A 2 -21.15 30.26 6.31
N ASP A 3 -19.92 30.66 6.56
CA ASP A 3 -18.74 29.91 6.11
C ASP A 3 -18.72 28.57 6.83
N ILE A 4 -19.28 27.54 6.17
CA ILE A 4 -19.34 26.17 6.74
C ILE A 4 -17.93 25.63 7.01
N LEU A 5 -16.96 26.09 6.24
CA LEU A 5 -15.56 25.65 6.40
C LEU A 5 -14.96 26.06 7.76
N SER A 6 -15.46 27.16 8.36
CA SER A 6 -14.95 27.66 9.65
C SER A 6 -15.26 26.76 10.85
N VAL A 7 -16.18 25.81 10.72
CA VAL A 7 -16.56 24.85 11.77
C VAL A 7 -16.00 23.46 11.57
N LEU A 8 -15.30 23.24 10.46
CA LEU A 8 -14.68 21.95 10.14
C LEU A 8 -13.24 21.90 10.61
N SER A 9 -12.82 20.74 11.11
CA SER A 9 -11.40 20.48 11.40
C SER A 9 -10.60 20.33 10.10
N THR A 10 -9.28 20.47 10.19
CA THR A 10 -8.38 20.22 9.05
C THR A 10 -8.58 18.83 8.46
N GLU A 11 -8.77 17.81 9.30
CA GLU A 11 -9.03 16.44 8.87
C GLU A 11 -10.34 16.32 8.07
N GLU A 12 -11.38 17.05 8.50
CA GLU A 12 -12.69 17.04 7.81
C GLU A 12 -12.62 17.73 6.46
N ILE A 13 -11.94 18.88 6.39
CA ILE A 13 -11.70 19.60 5.14
C ILE A 13 -10.92 18.73 4.18
N THR A 14 -9.81 18.15 4.64
CA THR A 14 -8.97 17.25 3.84
C THR A 14 -9.77 16.05 3.33
N ALA A 15 -10.56 15.41 4.20
CA ALA A 15 -11.41 14.28 3.81
C ALA A 15 -12.40 14.65 2.71
N LEU A 16 -13.00 15.83 2.76
CA LEU A 16 -13.94 16.32 1.76
C LEU A 16 -13.24 16.64 0.43
N SER A 17 -12.04 17.26 0.48
CA SER A 17 -11.21 17.54 -0.70
C SER A 17 -10.84 16.27 -1.41
N LEU A 18 -10.33 15.25 -0.68
CA LEU A 18 -9.98 13.95 -1.23
C LEU A 18 -11.21 13.23 -1.85
N CYS A 19 -12.36 13.26 -1.16
CA CYS A 19 -13.59 12.69 -1.72
C CYS A 19 -13.99 13.36 -3.04
N SER A 20 -13.86 14.69 -3.11
CA SER A 20 -14.12 15.44 -4.34
C SER A 20 -13.14 15.08 -5.45
N LEU A 21 -11.84 14.98 -5.13
CA LEU A 21 -10.80 14.54 -6.07
C LEU A 21 -11.15 13.18 -6.67
N TYR A 22 -11.50 12.19 -5.85
CA TYR A 22 -11.81 10.84 -6.32
C TYR A 22 -13.09 10.80 -7.15
N GLN A 23 -14.14 11.49 -6.71
CA GLN A 23 -15.41 11.56 -7.42
C GLN A 23 -15.25 12.19 -8.81
N ASN A 24 -14.46 13.26 -8.92
CA ASN A 24 -14.18 13.94 -10.18
C ASN A 24 -13.36 13.07 -11.16
N ASN A 25 -12.69 12.02 -10.66
CA ASN A 25 -11.96 11.05 -11.46
C ASN A 25 -12.77 9.75 -11.69
N GLY A 26 -14.09 9.78 -11.49
CA GLY A 26 -15.00 8.68 -11.84
C GLY A 26 -15.13 7.57 -10.80
N TYR A 27 -14.63 7.77 -9.57
CA TYR A 27 -14.86 6.86 -8.47
C TYR A 27 -16.19 7.11 -7.80
N VAL A 28 -16.91 6.05 -7.43
CA VAL A 28 -18.23 6.14 -6.81
C VAL A 28 -18.09 5.93 -5.30
N LYS A 29 -18.83 6.72 -4.51
CA LYS A 29 -18.77 6.59 -3.04
C LYS A 29 -19.26 5.23 -2.59
N TYR A 30 -18.41 4.50 -1.87
CA TYR A 30 -18.73 3.25 -1.22
C TYR A 30 -19.10 3.50 0.25
N ARG A 31 -20.22 2.92 0.70
CA ARG A 31 -20.65 2.95 2.10
C ARG A 31 -20.64 1.54 2.64
N MET A 32 -20.15 1.37 3.85
CA MET A 32 -20.05 0.06 4.48
C MET A 32 -20.51 0.11 5.94
N SER A 33 -20.82 -1.07 6.48
CA SER A 33 -21.12 -1.21 7.91
C SER A 33 -19.87 -0.96 8.75
N LYS A 34 -20.06 -0.48 9.98
CA LYS A 34 -19.01 -0.44 11.01
C LYS A 34 -18.74 -1.83 11.59
N PHE A 35 -19.72 -2.73 11.44
CA PHE A 35 -19.75 -4.06 12.03
C PHE A 35 -19.70 -5.12 10.94
N GLU A 36 -18.89 -6.13 11.16
CA GLU A 36 -18.75 -7.29 10.27
C GLU A 36 -18.72 -8.56 11.10
N GLU A 37 -19.01 -9.70 10.47
CA GLU A 37 -18.81 -10.99 11.12
C GLU A 37 -17.34 -11.24 11.41
N TYR A 38 -17.00 -11.64 12.63
CA TYR A 38 -15.60 -11.89 13.03
C TYR A 38 -14.89 -12.91 12.14
N ASP A 39 -15.63 -13.91 11.64
CA ASP A 39 -15.13 -14.95 10.73
C ASP A 39 -14.44 -14.40 9.48
N LEU A 40 -14.88 -13.25 8.97
CA LEU A 40 -14.22 -12.58 7.84
C LEU A 40 -12.74 -12.31 8.14
N TYR A 41 -12.47 -11.83 9.33
CA TYR A 41 -11.11 -11.45 9.76
C TYR A 41 -10.28 -12.65 10.17
N VAL A 42 -10.85 -13.65 10.81
CA VAL A 42 -10.15 -14.90 11.18
C VAL A 42 -9.63 -15.61 9.93
N ARG A 43 -10.46 -15.73 8.90
CA ARG A 43 -10.06 -16.40 7.64
C ARG A 43 -9.00 -15.62 6.86
N ASN A 44 -8.88 -14.31 7.08
CA ASN A 44 -7.99 -13.41 6.38
C ASN A 44 -6.96 -12.73 7.30
N LYS A 45 -6.67 -13.31 8.48
CA LYS A 45 -5.79 -12.70 9.49
C LYS A 45 -4.39 -12.32 8.97
N ASP A 46 -3.86 -13.08 8.03
CA ASP A 46 -2.52 -12.84 7.45
C ASP A 46 -2.44 -11.54 6.65
N PHE A 47 -3.58 -10.97 6.26
CA PHE A 47 -3.71 -9.71 5.53
C PHE A 47 -4.17 -8.54 6.41
N LEU A 48 -4.36 -8.75 7.71
CA LEU A 48 -4.71 -7.67 8.62
C LEU A 48 -3.46 -6.93 9.09
N VAL A 49 -3.53 -5.61 9.09
CA VAL A 49 -2.48 -4.74 9.65
C VAL A 49 -2.35 -4.92 11.17
N SER A 50 -3.43 -5.37 11.84
CA SER A 50 -3.47 -5.65 13.28
C SER A 50 -3.99 -7.06 13.52
N GLU A 51 -3.25 -7.85 14.29
CA GLU A 51 -3.66 -9.20 14.72
C GLU A 51 -4.84 -9.16 15.71
N ASN A 52 -5.03 -8.04 16.40
CA ASN A 52 -6.06 -7.87 17.42
C ASN A 52 -7.27 -7.13 16.83
N VAL A 53 -8.36 -7.85 16.67
CA VAL A 53 -9.67 -7.33 16.21
C VAL A 53 -10.54 -7.07 17.43
N ILE A 54 -11.21 -5.92 17.49
CA ILE A 54 -12.16 -5.60 18.55
C ILE A 54 -13.46 -6.36 18.26
N THR A 55 -13.85 -7.24 19.17
CA THR A 55 -15.03 -8.11 19.01
C THR A 55 -16.10 -7.82 20.04
N PHE A 56 -17.35 -8.14 19.69
CA PHE A 56 -18.51 -8.07 20.56
C PHE A 56 -19.53 -9.12 20.12
N THR A 57 -20.52 -9.42 20.96
CA THR A 57 -21.61 -10.33 20.65
C THR A 57 -22.84 -9.52 20.28
N ASP A 58 -23.52 -9.84 19.17
CA ASP A 58 -24.77 -9.22 18.80
C ASP A 58 -25.96 -9.77 19.62
N THR A 59 -27.17 -9.28 19.35
CA THR A 59 -28.38 -9.66 20.05
C THR A 59 -28.78 -11.13 19.88
N ASP A 60 -28.30 -11.78 18.81
CA ASP A 60 -28.57 -13.17 18.48
C ASP A 60 -27.45 -14.11 18.94
N GLY A 61 -26.48 -13.60 19.70
CA GLY A 61 -25.34 -14.36 20.21
C GLY A 61 -24.19 -14.56 19.20
N LYS A 62 -24.23 -13.90 18.06
CA LYS A 62 -23.20 -14.02 17.00
C LYS A 62 -22.00 -13.17 17.31
N LEU A 63 -20.80 -13.71 17.10
CA LEU A 63 -19.55 -12.96 17.28
C LEU A 63 -19.32 -12.00 16.13
N MET A 64 -19.34 -10.73 16.43
CA MET A 64 -19.14 -9.61 15.53
C MET A 64 -17.81 -8.91 15.80
N ALA A 65 -17.36 -8.11 14.85
CA ALA A 65 -16.16 -7.30 14.96
C ALA A 65 -16.41 -5.86 14.53
N LEU A 66 -15.75 -4.93 15.17
CA LEU A 66 -15.55 -3.59 14.62
C LEU A 66 -14.55 -3.69 13.46
N LYS A 67 -14.88 -3.09 12.33
CA LYS A 67 -14.11 -3.11 11.09
C LYS A 67 -12.66 -2.62 11.28
N PRO A 68 -11.63 -3.49 11.20
CA PRO A 68 -10.22 -3.10 11.32
C PRO A 68 -9.60 -2.68 9.99
N ASP A 69 -10.29 -2.98 8.86
CA ASP A 69 -9.81 -2.79 7.49
C ASP A 69 -10.98 -2.53 6.54
N VAL A 70 -10.78 -1.58 5.63
CA VAL A 70 -11.79 -1.17 4.63
C VAL A 70 -11.77 -2.09 3.43
N THR A 71 -10.59 -2.44 2.94
CA THR A 71 -10.39 -3.20 1.70
C THR A 71 -11.03 -4.59 1.77
N LEU A 72 -10.87 -5.30 2.90
CA LEU A 72 -11.52 -6.61 3.12
C LEU A 72 -13.04 -6.53 3.03
N SER A 73 -13.65 -5.46 3.58
CA SER A 73 -15.08 -5.23 3.51
C SER A 73 -15.54 -4.95 2.07
N ILE A 74 -14.78 -4.16 1.31
CA ILE A 74 -15.06 -3.89 -0.10
C ILE A 74 -14.97 -5.18 -0.92
N ILE A 75 -13.90 -5.96 -0.76
CA ILE A 75 -13.72 -7.21 -1.50
C ILE A 75 -14.87 -8.19 -1.19
N LYS A 76 -15.21 -8.39 0.08
CA LYS A 76 -16.32 -9.29 0.49
C LYS A 76 -17.61 -8.97 -0.26
N ASN A 77 -17.94 -7.68 -0.34
CA ASN A 77 -19.22 -7.21 -0.87
C ASN A 77 -19.17 -6.88 -2.38
N SER A 78 -18.00 -6.90 -3.02
CA SER A 78 -17.87 -6.71 -4.47
C SER A 78 -18.31 -7.95 -5.23
N LYS A 79 -18.81 -7.77 -6.46
CA LYS A 79 -19.02 -8.89 -7.40
C LYS A 79 -17.68 -9.21 -8.08
N ASP A 80 -17.40 -10.50 -8.29
CA ASP A 80 -16.25 -10.92 -9.09
C ASP A 80 -16.56 -10.68 -10.57
N GLN A 81 -15.90 -9.69 -11.16
CA GLN A 81 -16.09 -9.28 -12.56
C GLN A 81 -14.72 -8.96 -13.19
N PRO A 82 -13.92 -10.00 -13.54
CA PRO A 82 -12.54 -9.84 -14.00
C PRO A 82 -12.38 -8.96 -15.25
N GLU A 83 -13.40 -8.90 -16.12
CA GLU A 83 -13.35 -8.14 -17.39
C GLU A 83 -13.93 -6.72 -17.26
N SER A 84 -14.55 -6.38 -16.15
CA SER A 84 -15.09 -5.04 -15.88
C SER A 84 -14.26 -4.31 -14.83
N LYS A 85 -14.60 -3.06 -14.55
CA LYS A 85 -13.91 -2.25 -13.55
C LYS A 85 -14.91 -1.71 -12.54
N MET A 86 -14.61 -1.89 -11.27
CA MET A 86 -15.32 -1.26 -10.16
C MET A 86 -14.36 -0.24 -9.52
N LYS A 87 -14.69 1.04 -9.62
CA LYS A 87 -13.94 2.15 -9.04
C LYS A 87 -14.73 2.73 -7.89
N VAL A 88 -14.24 2.61 -6.69
CA VAL A 88 -14.92 3.11 -5.50
C VAL A 88 -13.98 3.91 -4.62
N TYR A 89 -14.53 4.94 -3.93
CA TYR A 89 -13.82 5.67 -2.89
C TYR A 89 -14.60 5.64 -1.58
N TYR A 90 -13.89 5.86 -0.49
CA TYR A 90 -14.46 5.85 0.86
C TYR A 90 -13.86 6.96 1.73
N ASN A 91 -14.59 7.32 2.78
CA ASN A 91 -14.15 8.09 3.93
C ASN A 91 -14.78 7.41 5.14
N GLU A 92 -14.01 6.56 5.82
CA GLU A 92 -14.50 5.62 6.80
C GLU A 92 -13.56 5.53 8.00
N ASN A 93 -14.13 5.16 9.15
CA ASN A 93 -13.34 4.83 10.33
C ASN A 93 -13.05 3.34 10.40
N VAL A 94 -11.81 3.00 10.75
CA VAL A 94 -11.40 1.64 11.13
C VAL A 94 -11.01 1.60 12.60
N TYR A 95 -11.16 0.44 13.21
CA TYR A 95 -10.99 0.26 14.65
C TYR A 95 -9.89 -0.74 14.92
N ARG A 96 -8.84 -0.33 15.62
CA ARG A 96 -7.66 -1.17 15.85
C ARG A 96 -7.22 -1.12 17.31
N VAL A 97 -6.53 -2.17 17.74
CA VAL A 97 -5.87 -2.20 19.05
C VAL A 97 -4.43 -1.72 18.87
N SER A 98 -4.02 -0.72 19.61
CA SER A 98 -2.64 -0.23 19.60
C SER A 98 -1.67 -1.31 20.13
N LYS A 99 -0.60 -1.60 19.40
CA LYS A 99 0.40 -2.61 19.79
C LYS A 99 1.12 -2.25 21.11
N GLY A 100 1.37 -0.97 21.37
CA GLY A 100 2.10 -0.52 22.56
C GLY A 100 1.23 -0.40 23.81
N THR A 101 0.14 0.37 23.71
CA THR A 101 -0.72 0.73 24.86
C THR A 101 -1.89 -0.22 25.08
N LYS A 102 -2.15 -1.15 24.14
CA LYS A 102 -3.36 -2.01 24.09
C LYS A 102 -4.68 -1.22 24.12
N SER A 103 -4.63 0.09 23.86
CA SER A 103 -5.82 0.94 23.78
C SER A 103 -6.54 0.77 22.45
N PHE A 104 -7.84 0.96 22.45
CA PHE A 104 -8.64 0.99 21.23
C PHE A 104 -8.43 2.32 20.50
N LYS A 105 -8.22 2.25 19.20
CA LYS A 105 -8.08 3.41 18.33
C LYS A 105 -9.13 3.38 17.24
N GLU A 106 -9.76 4.52 17.04
CA GLU A 106 -10.53 4.85 15.86
C GLU A 106 -9.61 5.63 14.93
N ILE A 107 -9.43 5.14 13.70
CA ILE A 107 -8.53 5.71 12.70
C ILE A 107 -9.36 6.10 11.50
N ARG A 108 -9.39 7.37 11.16
CA ARG A 108 -10.12 7.87 10.00
C ARG A 108 -9.27 7.71 8.74
N GLN A 109 -9.85 7.11 7.72
CA GLN A 109 -9.21 6.86 6.44
C GLN A 109 -10.07 7.38 5.29
N ALA A 110 -9.45 8.10 4.36
CA ALA A 110 -10.00 8.35 3.04
C ALA A 110 -9.17 7.58 2.01
N GLY A 111 -9.80 6.95 1.04
CA GLY A 111 -9.06 6.16 0.07
C GLY A 111 -9.92 5.73 -1.11
N LEU A 112 -9.30 5.03 -2.03
CA LEU A 112 -9.97 4.48 -3.20
C LEU A 112 -9.49 3.06 -3.51
N GLU A 113 -10.36 2.31 -4.20
CA GLU A 113 -10.10 0.95 -4.67
C GLU A 113 -10.57 0.81 -6.12
N CYS A 114 -9.72 0.22 -6.95
CA CYS A 114 -10.02 -0.18 -8.32
C CYS A 114 -9.92 -1.70 -8.42
N LEU A 115 -11.05 -2.36 -8.69
CA LEU A 115 -11.14 -3.82 -8.78
C LEU A 115 -11.58 -4.23 -10.19
N GLY A 116 -11.13 -5.41 -10.65
CA GLY A 116 -11.51 -5.98 -11.95
C GLY A 116 -10.30 -6.17 -12.84
N LYS A 117 -10.33 -5.64 -14.06
CA LYS A 117 -9.19 -5.68 -14.99
C LYS A 117 -8.24 -4.53 -14.72
N ILE A 118 -7.11 -4.83 -14.09
CA ILE A 118 -6.07 -3.87 -13.79
C ILE A 118 -4.95 -3.98 -14.82
N THR A 119 -4.77 -2.91 -15.58
CA THR A 119 -3.69 -2.74 -16.55
C THR A 119 -2.77 -1.59 -16.12
N ASP A 120 -1.69 -1.34 -16.84
CA ASP A 120 -0.79 -0.22 -16.55
C ASP A 120 -1.52 1.13 -16.53
N THR A 121 -2.64 1.27 -17.28
CA THR A 121 -3.48 2.48 -17.26
C THR A 121 -4.12 2.70 -15.88
N GLU A 122 -4.69 1.67 -15.26
CA GLU A 122 -5.28 1.76 -13.92
C GLU A 122 -4.20 1.98 -12.85
N ILE A 123 -3.04 1.35 -13.01
CA ILE A 123 -1.91 1.55 -12.10
C ILE A 123 -1.45 3.00 -12.14
N ILE A 124 -1.24 3.57 -13.33
CA ILE A 124 -0.86 4.98 -13.52
C ILE A 124 -1.93 5.91 -12.94
N GLU A 125 -3.21 5.64 -13.19
CA GLU A 125 -4.33 6.43 -12.66
C GLU A 125 -4.31 6.45 -11.12
N VAL A 126 -4.21 5.27 -10.48
CA VAL A 126 -4.22 5.16 -9.02
C VAL A 126 -2.99 5.84 -8.40
N LEU A 127 -1.79 5.66 -8.97
CA LEU A 127 -0.58 6.34 -8.51
C LEU A 127 -0.64 7.86 -8.71
N THR A 128 -1.24 8.32 -9.82
CA THR A 128 -1.48 9.75 -10.06
C THR A 128 -2.43 10.33 -9.01
N LEU A 129 -3.49 9.59 -8.66
CA LEU A 129 -4.42 10.01 -7.61
C LEU A 129 -3.78 9.95 -6.21
N ALA A 130 -2.87 9.02 -5.97
CA ALA A 130 -2.09 8.99 -4.73
C ALA A 130 -1.18 10.23 -4.62
N SER A 131 -0.46 10.60 -5.68
CA SER A 131 0.36 11.82 -5.74
C SER A 131 -0.49 13.07 -5.52
N LYS A 132 -1.60 13.22 -6.25
CA LYS A 132 -2.54 14.35 -6.07
C LYS A 132 -3.16 14.40 -4.67
N SER A 133 -3.41 13.25 -4.05
CA SER A 133 -3.92 13.22 -2.67
C SER A 133 -2.92 13.77 -1.67
N LEU A 134 -1.63 13.53 -1.88
CA LEU A 134 -0.57 14.12 -1.06
C LEU A 134 -0.43 15.62 -1.33
N GLU A 135 -0.51 16.04 -2.60
CA GLU A 135 -0.47 17.45 -3.01
C GLU A 135 -1.63 18.27 -2.40
N GLU A 136 -2.84 17.71 -2.32
CA GLU A 136 -3.99 18.33 -1.62
C GLU A 136 -3.74 18.56 -0.13
N ILE A 137 -2.83 17.79 0.48
CA ILE A 137 -2.51 17.90 1.90
C ILE A 137 -1.31 18.83 2.13
N SER A 138 -0.26 18.71 1.31
CA SER A 138 0.98 19.47 1.44
C SER A 138 1.71 19.59 0.12
N ASN A 139 2.26 20.78 -0.16
CA ASN A 139 3.16 20.99 -1.31
C ASN A 139 4.51 20.25 -1.14
N ASN A 140 4.89 19.92 0.10
CA ASN A 140 6.12 19.21 0.43
C ASN A 140 5.77 17.77 0.78
N TYR A 141 5.76 16.90 -0.24
CA TYR A 141 5.47 15.49 -0.10
C TYR A 141 6.46 14.64 -0.89
N ALA A 142 6.48 13.34 -0.57
CA ALA A 142 7.14 12.31 -1.35
C ALA A 142 6.22 11.10 -1.52
N LEU A 143 6.13 10.59 -2.75
CA LEU A 143 5.49 9.31 -3.06
C LEU A 143 6.58 8.30 -3.43
N GLU A 144 6.84 7.35 -2.54
CA GLU A 144 7.80 6.26 -2.74
C GLU A 144 7.10 5.06 -3.36
N ILE A 145 7.65 4.54 -4.45
CA ILE A 145 7.08 3.43 -5.24
C ILE A 145 8.08 2.28 -5.29
N SER A 146 7.60 1.07 -5.01
CA SER A 146 8.30 -0.19 -5.17
C SER A 146 7.57 -1.10 -6.16
N HIS A 147 8.30 -2.02 -6.78
CA HIS A 147 7.73 -3.14 -7.54
C HIS A 147 8.14 -4.46 -6.91
N LEU A 148 7.22 -5.08 -6.17
CA LEU A 148 7.50 -6.27 -5.35
C LEU A 148 7.85 -7.50 -6.19
N GLY A 149 7.40 -7.54 -7.45
CA GLY A 149 7.78 -8.57 -8.42
C GLY A 149 9.29 -8.58 -8.70
N ILE A 150 9.92 -7.39 -8.79
CA ILE A 150 11.38 -7.26 -8.96
C ILE A 150 12.09 -7.82 -7.71
N VAL A 151 11.71 -7.38 -6.51
CA VAL A 151 12.31 -7.85 -5.25
C VAL A 151 12.21 -9.36 -5.14
N LYS A 152 11.01 -9.90 -5.30
CA LYS A 152 10.76 -11.35 -5.23
C LYS A 152 11.51 -12.11 -6.32
N GLY A 153 11.47 -11.60 -7.56
CA GLY A 153 12.12 -12.22 -8.71
C GLY A 153 13.64 -12.33 -8.55
N VAL A 154 14.30 -11.30 -7.99
CA VAL A 154 15.74 -11.32 -7.71
C VAL A 154 16.08 -12.37 -6.64
N LEU A 155 15.35 -12.43 -5.53
CA LEU A 155 15.57 -13.42 -4.48
C LEU A 155 15.33 -14.86 -4.97
N GLU A 156 14.25 -15.07 -5.75
CA GLU A 156 13.96 -16.36 -6.39
C GLU A 156 15.06 -16.78 -7.38
N HIS A 157 15.61 -15.84 -8.16
CA HIS A 157 16.65 -16.11 -9.14
C HIS A 157 17.92 -16.68 -8.49
N PHE A 158 18.31 -16.14 -7.35
CA PHE A 158 19.47 -16.58 -6.59
C PHE A 158 19.19 -17.79 -5.66
N GLY A 159 17.98 -18.32 -5.67
CA GLY A 159 17.61 -19.51 -4.89
C GLY A 159 17.62 -19.27 -3.38
N VAL A 160 17.41 -18.04 -2.93
CA VAL A 160 17.34 -17.69 -1.51
C VAL A 160 16.20 -18.47 -0.84
N SER A 161 16.48 -19.10 0.30
CA SER A 161 15.52 -19.89 1.05
C SER A 161 14.32 -19.03 1.51
N ILE A 162 13.18 -19.66 1.85
CA ILE A 162 12.00 -18.95 2.37
C ILE A 162 12.36 -18.15 3.64
N SER A 163 13.20 -18.71 4.51
CA SER A 163 13.68 -18.02 5.72
C SER A 163 14.58 -16.84 5.35
N GLY A 164 15.52 -17.03 4.43
CA GLY A 164 16.41 -15.97 3.93
C GLY A 164 15.63 -14.85 3.27
N CYS A 165 14.65 -15.16 2.40
CA CYS A 165 13.76 -14.17 1.81
C CYS A 165 13.04 -13.32 2.88
N SER A 166 12.50 -13.96 3.93
CA SER A 166 11.80 -13.24 4.99
C SER A 166 12.72 -12.29 5.76
N GLN A 167 13.96 -12.69 6.01
CA GLN A 167 14.96 -11.87 6.67
C GLN A 167 15.44 -10.72 5.79
N ILE A 168 15.74 -10.99 4.50
CA ILE A 168 16.14 -9.95 3.53
C ILE A 168 15.04 -8.91 3.38
N ILE A 169 13.77 -9.31 3.22
CA ILE A 169 12.63 -8.39 3.12
C ILE A 169 12.51 -7.52 4.38
N LYS A 170 12.72 -8.08 5.57
CA LYS A 170 12.74 -7.31 6.81
C LYS A 170 13.86 -6.26 6.78
N PHE A 171 15.09 -6.66 6.45
CA PHE A 171 16.23 -5.75 6.40
C PHE A 171 16.11 -4.71 5.27
N LEU A 172 15.47 -5.05 4.14
CA LEU A 172 15.07 -4.10 3.09
C LEU A 172 14.19 -2.99 3.68
N GLY A 173 13.11 -3.35 4.38
CA GLY A 173 12.20 -2.39 5.00
C GLY A 173 12.85 -1.53 6.08
N GLU A 174 13.91 -2.03 6.71
CA GLU A 174 14.73 -1.31 7.71
C GLU A 174 15.88 -0.51 7.07
N LYS A 175 16.06 -0.57 5.74
CA LYS A 175 17.21 -0.01 5.00
C LYS A 175 18.56 -0.46 5.56
N ASN A 176 18.63 -1.70 6.02
CA ASN A 176 19.80 -2.32 6.65
C ASN A 176 20.58 -3.16 5.62
N SER A 177 21.51 -2.52 4.90
CA SER A 177 22.37 -3.16 3.90
C SER A 177 23.23 -4.26 4.53
N GLN A 178 23.85 -4.02 5.70
CA GLN A 178 24.69 -5.02 6.36
C GLN A 178 23.91 -6.29 6.72
N GLY A 179 22.68 -6.13 7.24
CA GLY A 179 21.78 -7.27 7.53
C GLY A 179 21.48 -8.11 6.29
N VAL A 180 21.27 -7.46 5.12
CA VAL A 180 21.07 -8.16 3.85
C VAL A 180 22.32 -8.93 3.44
N VAL A 181 23.51 -8.33 3.51
CA VAL A 181 24.80 -8.97 3.19
C VAL A 181 25.03 -10.19 4.09
N ASP A 182 24.76 -10.08 5.38
CA ASP A 182 24.94 -11.18 6.34
C ASP A 182 24.03 -12.37 6.03
N VAL A 183 22.77 -12.11 5.63
CA VAL A 183 21.86 -13.20 5.21
C VAL A 183 22.33 -13.82 3.89
N CYS A 184 22.78 -13.02 2.92
CA CYS A 184 23.31 -13.54 1.65
C CYS A 184 24.50 -14.51 1.89
N LYS A 185 25.39 -14.18 2.84
CA LYS A 185 26.49 -15.08 3.25
C LYS A 185 25.97 -16.37 3.89
N GLN A 186 24.95 -16.30 4.73
CA GLN A 186 24.31 -17.49 5.33
C GLN A 186 23.66 -18.39 4.28
N GLU A 187 23.13 -17.79 3.21
CA GLU A 187 22.56 -18.49 2.05
C GLU A 187 23.66 -19.00 1.06
N ASN A 188 24.95 -18.82 1.38
CA ASN A 188 26.11 -19.20 0.57
C ASN A 188 26.16 -18.52 -0.82
N LEU A 189 25.66 -17.28 -0.94
CA LEU A 189 25.78 -16.49 -2.15
C LEU A 189 27.19 -15.91 -2.28
N ASP A 190 27.70 -15.79 -3.50
CA ASP A 190 28.98 -15.15 -3.77
C ASP A 190 28.89 -13.62 -3.65
N ASP A 191 30.02 -12.93 -3.69
CA ASP A 191 30.10 -11.47 -3.55
C ASP A 191 29.38 -10.75 -4.69
N LYS A 192 29.37 -11.31 -5.90
CA LYS A 192 28.71 -10.73 -7.07
C LYS A 192 27.18 -10.78 -6.92
N ASP A 193 26.65 -11.91 -6.55
CA ASP A 193 25.21 -12.12 -6.36
C ASP A 193 24.72 -11.32 -5.15
N THR A 194 25.50 -11.32 -4.05
CA THR A 194 25.24 -10.47 -2.88
C THR A 194 25.16 -8.99 -3.24
N SER A 195 26.10 -8.48 -4.08
CA SER A 195 26.09 -7.08 -4.53
C SER A 195 24.84 -6.74 -5.36
N LEU A 196 24.28 -7.68 -6.11
CA LEU A 196 23.05 -7.47 -6.87
C LEU A 196 21.81 -7.39 -5.95
N ILE A 197 21.74 -8.23 -4.92
CA ILE A 197 20.66 -8.15 -3.91
C ILE A 197 20.79 -6.87 -3.09
N GLU A 198 22.00 -6.46 -2.70
CA GLU A 198 22.26 -5.24 -1.96
C GLU A 198 21.80 -3.98 -2.69
N LYS A 199 21.79 -3.98 -4.03
CA LYS A 199 21.22 -2.87 -4.83
C LYS A 199 19.77 -2.57 -4.47
N LEU A 200 18.98 -3.57 -4.08
CA LEU A 200 17.58 -3.35 -3.66
C LEU A 200 17.49 -2.49 -2.39
N VAL A 201 18.54 -2.44 -1.56
CA VAL A 201 18.59 -1.60 -0.33
C VAL A 201 19.16 -0.22 -0.63
N THR A 202 20.18 -0.18 -1.49
CA THR A 202 21.02 1.03 -1.66
C THR A 202 20.53 1.96 -2.75
N VAL A 203 19.72 1.43 -3.71
CA VAL A 203 19.19 2.21 -4.82
C VAL A 203 17.90 2.90 -4.41
N TYR A 204 17.93 4.24 -4.46
CA TYR A 204 16.83 5.12 -4.07
C TYR A 204 16.83 6.42 -4.86
N GLY A 205 15.67 6.99 -5.14
CA GLY A 205 15.51 8.36 -5.61
C GLY A 205 14.79 8.51 -6.93
N GLU A 206 15.25 9.44 -7.76
CA GLU A 206 14.60 9.79 -9.02
C GLU A 206 14.43 8.60 -9.96
N PRO A 207 13.25 8.43 -10.60
CA PRO A 207 12.94 7.30 -11.46
C PRO A 207 14.01 7.01 -12.53
N LYS A 208 14.49 8.04 -13.25
CA LYS A 208 15.49 7.87 -14.33
C LYS A 208 16.82 7.34 -13.82
N LYS A 209 17.26 7.82 -12.66
CA LYS A 209 18.48 7.37 -12.00
C LYS A 209 18.35 5.91 -11.57
N VAL A 210 17.30 5.59 -10.82
CA VAL A 210 17.05 4.25 -10.29
C VAL A 210 16.92 3.23 -11.42
N LEU A 211 16.15 3.52 -12.48
CA LEU A 211 16.00 2.61 -13.62
C LEU A 211 17.34 2.26 -14.28
N LYS A 212 18.29 3.21 -14.34
CA LYS A 212 19.65 2.96 -14.86
C LYS A 212 20.45 2.07 -13.90
N GLU A 213 20.34 2.30 -12.59
CA GLU A 213 21.11 1.58 -11.59
C GLU A 213 20.64 0.12 -11.41
N ILE A 214 19.36 -0.18 -11.69
CA ILE A 214 18.80 -1.54 -11.61
C ILE A 214 18.89 -2.33 -12.92
N GLU A 215 19.42 -1.78 -14.02
CA GLU A 215 19.64 -2.54 -15.27
C GLU A 215 20.37 -3.87 -15.05
N PRO A 216 21.41 -3.99 -14.17
CA PRO A 216 22.05 -5.27 -13.88
C PRO A 216 21.12 -6.31 -13.23
N LEU A 217 19.94 -5.91 -12.71
CA LEU A 217 18.95 -6.82 -12.14
C LEU A 217 18.06 -7.51 -13.20
N ARG A 218 18.27 -7.28 -14.51
CA ARG A 218 17.59 -8.00 -15.60
C ARG A 218 18.12 -9.43 -15.76
N LEU A 219 18.06 -10.20 -14.68
CA LEU A 219 18.66 -11.54 -14.56
C LEU A 219 17.91 -12.62 -15.35
N ASN A 220 16.63 -12.42 -15.61
CA ASN A 220 15.80 -13.30 -16.40
C ASN A 220 14.63 -12.54 -17.04
N GLN A 221 13.85 -13.24 -17.91
CA GLN A 221 12.75 -12.64 -18.66
C GLN A 221 11.63 -12.10 -17.76
N LYS A 222 11.36 -12.74 -16.61
CA LYS A 222 10.33 -12.32 -15.65
C LYS A 222 10.71 -10.97 -15.02
N ILE A 223 11.91 -10.88 -14.45
CA ILE A 223 12.42 -9.66 -13.82
C ILE A 223 12.52 -8.52 -14.85
N SER A 224 12.96 -8.84 -16.09
CA SER A 224 13.04 -7.85 -17.16
C SER A 224 11.67 -7.25 -17.49
N LYS A 225 10.62 -8.06 -17.56
CA LYS A 225 9.24 -7.57 -17.75
C LYS A 225 8.76 -6.69 -16.60
N ASP A 226 9.08 -7.06 -15.36
CA ASP A 226 8.70 -6.28 -14.18
C ASP A 226 9.44 -4.90 -14.17
N ILE A 227 10.71 -4.86 -14.60
CA ILE A 227 11.47 -3.60 -14.77
C ILE A 227 10.89 -2.76 -15.91
N ASP A 228 10.48 -3.39 -17.03
CA ASP A 228 9.84 -2.69 -18.14
C ASP A 228 8.51 -2.09 -17.72
N GLN A 229 7.70 -2.82 -16.94
CA GLN A 229 6.45 -2.34 -16.40
C GLN A 229 6.67 -1.16 -15.44
N LEU A 230 7.63 -1.27 -14.50
CA LEU A 230 8.01 -0.16 -13.63
C LEU A 230 8.41 1.07 -14.45
N SER A 231 9.24 0.90 -15.49
CA SER A 231 9.66 2.00 -16.38
C SER A 231 8.47 2.66 -17.09
N MET A 232 7.52 1.84 -17.59
CA MET A 232 6.34 2.34 -18.29
C MET A 232 5.44 3.15 -17.35
N VAL A 233 5.15 2.62 -16.17
CA VAL A 233 4.32 3.28 -15.16
C VAL A 233 4.95 4.59 -14.70
N LEU A 234 6.24 4.60 -14.38
CA LEU A 234 6.96 5.81 -13.96
C LEU A 234 6.98 6.90 -15.05
N LYS A 235 7.08 6.52 -16.34
CA LYS A 235 6.92 7.47 -17.46
C LYS A 235 5.50 8.04 -17.53
N GLY A 236 4.49 7.22 -17.26
CA GLY A 236 3.08 7.63 -17.23
C GLY A 236 2.75 8.65 -16.15
N LEU A 237 3.54 8.73 -15.07
CA LEU A 237 3.39 9.74 -14.01
C LEU A 237 3.95 11.13 -14.38
N GLY A 238 4.42 11.32 -15.61
CA GLY A 238 4.72 12.66 -16.17
C GLY A 238 5.96 13.35 -15.60
N GLY A 239 6.81 12.65 -14.85
CA GLY A 239 8.06 13.21 -14.32
C GLY A 239 7.84 14.09 -13.07
N ASP A 240 6.84 13.78 -12.26
CA ASP A 240 6.63 14.40 -10.96
C ASP A 240 7.90 14.25 -10.09
N LYS A 241 8.49 15.39 -9.69
CA LYS A 241 9.73 15.45 -8.89
C LYS A 241 9.60 14.84 -7.50
N ASN A 242 8.37 14.72 -7.01
CA ASN A 242 8.05 14.18 -5.69
C ASN A 242 7.88 12.65 -5.71
N VAL A 243 7.96 12.03 -6.91
CA VAL A 243 7.90 10.57 -7.08
C VAL A 243 9.31 10.00 -7.03
N HIS A 244 9.52 9.05 -6.15
CA HIS A 244 10.77 8.32 -5.97
C HIS A 244 10.55 6.82 -6.09
N VAL A 245 11.58 6.09 -6.52
CA VAL A 245 11.59 4.63 -6.44
C VAL A 245 12.35 4.21 -5.20
N ASP A 246 11.74 3.35 -4.39
CA ASP A 246 12.32 2.83 -3.15
C ASP A 246 11.88 1.39 -2.90
N PHE A 247 12.80 0.45 -3.08
CA PHE A 247 12.52 -0.96 -2.84
C PHE A 247 12.41 -1.31 -1.36
N SER A 248 12.62 -0.36 -0.43
CA SER A 248 12.32 -0.57 0.99
C SER A 248 10.81 -0.53 1.31
N VAL A 249 9.97 -0.12 0.36
CA VAL A 249 8.50 -0.19 0.49
C VAL A 249 8.05 -1.65 0.28
N VAL A 250 8.36 -2.50 1.24
CA VAL A 250 8.09 -3.97 1.23
C VAL A 250 7.31 -4.46 2.44
N ASN A 251 7.03 -3.59 3.42
CA ASN A 251 6.48 -4.00 4.71
C ASN A 251 5.14 -4.74 4.63
N ASP A 252 4.42 -4.56 3.52
CA ASP A 252 3.12 -5.18 3.27
C ASP A 252 3.17 -6.23 2.14
N MET A 253 4.34 -6.87 1.90
CA MET A 253 4.49 -7.91 0.86
C MET A 253 3.58 -9.12 1.04
N LYS A 254 3.04 -9.35 2.22
CA LYS A 254 2.00 -10.37 2.44
C LYS A 254 0.67 -9.95 1.82
N TYR A 255 0.43 -8.65 1.76
CA TYR A 255 -0.79 -8.04 1.25
C TYR A 255 -0.67 -7.72 -0.24
N TYR A 256 0.43 -7.07 -0.65
CA TYR A 256 0.67 -6.59 -2.00
C TYR A 256 1.52 -7.57 -2.82
N ASN A 257 1.35 -7.56 -4.15
CA ASN A 257 2.04 -8.51 -5.06
C ASN A 257 2.65 -7.90 -6.32
N GLY A 258 2.36 -6.65 -6.62
CA GLY A 258 2.88 -5.91 -7.78
C GLY A 258 3.50 -4.58 -7.31
N PHE A 259 2.87 -3.47 -7.71
CA PHE A 259 3.23 -2.17 -7.17
C PHE A 259 2.84 -2.06 -5.71
N ALA A 260 3.75 -1.49 -4.91
CA ALA A 260 3.48 -1.01 -3.55
C ALA A 260 3.99 0.42 -3.45
N PHE A 261 3.29 1.27 -2.72
CA PHE A 261 3.66 2.67 -2.59
C PHE A 261 3.27 3.26 -1.25
N LYS A 262 4.04 4.26 -0.83
CA LYS A 262 3.86 4.94 0.45
C LYS A 262 4.05 6.44 0.26
N GLY A 263 3.19 7.22 0.89
CA GLY A 263 3.21 8.68 0.82
C GLY A 263 3.62 9.30 2.13
N PHE A 264 4.47 10.31 2.05
CA PHE A 264 4.98 11.09 3.17
C PHE A 264 4.74 12.56 2.93
N ILE A 265 4.54 13.32 4.00
CA ILE A 265 4.53 14.78 3.96
C ILE A 265 5.51 15.33 4.99
N GLU A 266 6.01 16.54 4.74
CA GLU A 266 6.91 17.21 5.67
C GLU A 266 6.27 17.39 7.06
N GLY A 267 7.04 17.14 8.12
CA GLY A 267 6.61 17.28 9.50
C GLY A 267 5.83 16.08 10.07
N ILE A 268 5.48 15.05 9.26
CA ILE A 268 4.90 13.79 9.74
C ILE A 268 5.86 12.64 9.46
N PRO A 269 6.54 12.08 10.45
CA PRO A 269 7.54 11.03 10.26
C PRO A 269 6.93 9.68 9.86
N SER A 270 5.65 9.44 10.20
CA SER A 270 4.91 8.26 9.74
C SER A 270 4.37 8.51 8.34
N GLY A 271 4.39 7.50 7.46
CA GLY A 271 3.71 7.62 6.17
C GLY A 271 2.21 7.84 6.37
N ILE A 272 1.66 8.83 5.67
CA ILE A 272 0.22 9.19 5.74
C ILE A 272 -0.62 8.55 4.64
N LEU A 273 0.01 7.93 3.65
CA LEU A 273 -0.63 7.20 2.57
C LEU A 273 0.06 5.85 2.39
N SER A 274 -0.71 4.79 2.21
CA SER A 274 -0.19 3.47 1.85
C SER A 274 -1.11 2.80 0.86
N GLY A 275 -0.55 2.14 -0.15
CA GLY A 275 -1.31 1.46 -1.19
C GLY A 275 -0.50 0.46 -1.99
N GLY A 276 -1.17 -0.27 -2.89
CA GLY A 276 -0.56 -1.24 -3.77
C GLY A 276 -1.56 -2.16 -4.46
N GLN A 277 -1.02 -3.07 -5.28
CA GLN A 277 -1.79 -4.16 -5.91
C GLN A 277 -1.94 -5.33 -4.93
N TYR A 278 -3.14 -5.92 -4.85
CA TYR A 278 -3.44 -6.98 -3.89
C TYR A 278 -4.22 -8.16 -4.51
N ASP A 279 -3.81 -8.61 -5.68
CA ASP A 279 -4.42 -9.74 -6.40
C ASP A 279 -4.36 -11.04 -5.59
N SER A 280 -3.33 -11.20 -4.75
CA SER A 280 -3.19 -12.37 -3.87
C SER A 280 -4.33 -12.45 -2.83
N LEU A 281 -4.75 -11.31 -2.29
CA LEU A 281 -5.89 -11.22 -1.40
C LEU A 281 -7.20 -11.52 -2.14
N MET A 282 -7.37 -10.97 -3.35
CA MET A 282 -8.53 -11.27 -4.21
C MET A 282 -8.68 -12.77 -4.44
N LYS A 283 -7.59 -13.46 -4.82
CA LYS A 283 -7.56 -14.92 -5.02
C LYS A 283 -7.90 -15.69 -3.74
N LYS A 284 -7.34 -15.29 -2.60
CA LYS A 284 -7.66 -15.94 -1.30
C LYS A 284 -9.13 -15.81 -0.93
N MET A 285 -9.77 -14.70 -1.31
CA MET A 285 -11.20 -14.48 -1.12
C MET A 285 -12.07 -15.08 -2.24
N GLY A 286 -11.49 -15.94 -3.09
CA GLY A 286 -12.20 -16.68 -4.14
C GLY A 286 -12.59 -15.84 -5.36
N LYS A 287 -11.85 -14.72 -5.63
CA LYS A 287 -12.12 -13.84 -6.77
C LYS A 287 -10.99 -13.91 -7.81
N ASN A 288 -11.35 -13.83 -9.08
CA ASN A 288 -10.44 -13.80 -10.22
C ASN A 288 -10.08 -12.38 -10.65
N SER A 289 -10.81 -11.38 -10.18
CA SER A 289 -10.51 -9.97 -10.40
C SER A 289 -9.18 -9.59 -9.75
N GLN A 290 -8.47 -8.66 -10.39
CA GLN A 290 -7.30 -7.99 -9.84
C GLN A 290 -7.73 -6.75 -9.04
N ALA A 291 -6.82 -6.17 -8.27
CA ALA A 291 -7.14 -4.97 -7.50
C ALA A 291 -5.91 -4.12 -7.17
N ILE A 292 -6.13 -2.81 -7.14
CA ILE A 292 -5.17 -1.80 -6.69
C ILE A 292 -5.90 -0.67 -5.98
N GLY A 293 -5.33 -0.18 -4.88
CA GLY A 293 -5.93 0.93 -4.14
C GLY A 293 -4.98 1.51 -3.10
N PHE A 294 -5.46 2.50 -2.37
CA PHE A 294 -4.72 3.10 -1.26
C PHE A 294 -5.64 3.73 -0.21
N ALA A 295 -5.07 3.94 0.97
CA ALA A 295 -5.66 4.68 2.07
C ALA A 295 -4.77 5.86 2.46
N VAL A 296 -5.40 7.00 2.77
CA VAL A 296 -4.82 8.17 3.45
C VAL A 296 -5.27 8.13 4.91
N TYR A 297 -4.32 8.19 5.84
CA TYR A 297 -4.55 8.14 7.29
C TYR A 297 -4.72 9.56 7.83
N LEU A 298 -5.96 10.00 7.97
CA LEU A 298 -6.29 11.40 8.31
C LEU A 298 -5.98 11.76 9.77
N ASP A 299 -6.01 10.79 10.67
CA ASP A 299 -5.68 11.00 12.10
C ASP A 299 -4.21 11.39 12.32
N GLU A 300 -3.31 11.09 11.38
CA GLU A 300 -1.93 11.57 11.44
C GLU A 300 -1.82 13.10 11.24
N LEU A 301 -2.78 13.73 10.54
CA LEU A 301 -2.82 15.16 10.31
C LEU A 301 -3.17 15.95 11.59
N GLY A 302 -4.06 15.40 12.41
CA GLY A 302 -4.50 16.05 13.66
C GLY A 302 -3.39 16.13 14.73
N LYS A 303 -2.38 15.29 14.65
CA LYS A 303 -1.26 15.28 15.59
C LYS A 303 -0.33 16.49 15.46
N GLN A 304 -0.30 17.16 14.31
CA GLN A 304 0.48 18.39 14.09
C GLN A 304 -0.15 19.62 14.78
N SER A 305 -1.48 19.64 14.90
CA SER A 305 -2.19 20.80 15.47
C SER A 305 -2.20 20.84 17.01
N ALA A 306 -1.68 19.80 17.67
CA ALA A 306 -1.68 19.64 19.12
C ALA A 306 -0.31 19.95 19.79
N ASN A 307 0.70 20.31 19.01
CA ASN A 307 2.01 20.78 19.45
C ASN A 307 2.19 22.26 19.05
#